data_14aca7b536da81b33fb1152aca9837dc
#
_entry.id   14aca7b536da81b33fb1152aca9837dc
#
_cell.length_a   1.000
_cell.length_b   1.000
_cell.length_c   1.000
_cell.angle_alpha   90.00
_cell.angle_beta   90.00
_cell.angle_gamma   90.00
#
_symmetry.space_group_name_H-M   'P 1'
#
loop_
_entity.id
_entity.type
_entity.pdbx_description
1 polymer ?
#
loop_
_entity_poly.entity_id
_entity_poly.type
_entity_poly.pdbx_seq_one_letter_code
_entity_poly.pdbx_strand_id
1 'polypeptide(L)'
;MGCDAIRTSHNMPAPELVELCDEMGFMMMIEPFDEWDIAKCENGYHRYFNEWAERDMVNMLHNYRNNPCVVMWSIGNEVPTQCSPVGYKVAKFLQDICHREDPT
;
A
#
# COMPACT_ATOMS: atom_id res chain seq x y z
N MET A 1 23.14 -9.55 0.83
CA MET A 1 22.19 -10.54 1.34
C MET A 1 21.61 -11.43 0.24
N GLY A 2 21.75 -11.06 -1.02
CA GLY A 2 21.22 -11.86 -2.15
C GLY A 2 19.69 -11.77 -2.31
N CYS A 3 19.05 -10.69 -1.83
CA CYS A 3 17.63 -10.44 -2.05
C CYS A 3 17.41 -9.86 -3.45
N ASP A 4 16.25 -10.14 -4.03
CA ASP A 4 15.80 -9.67 -5.34
C ASP A 4 14.43 -9.02 -5.32
N ALA A 5 13.83 -8.89 -4.13
CA ALA A 5 12.55 -8.26 -3.92
C ALA A 5 12.50 -7.41 -2.64
N ILE A 6 11.67 -6.37 -2.64
CA ILE A 6 11.46 -5.45 -1.52
C ILE A 6 9.96 -5.28 -1.28
N ARG A 7 9.54 -5.35 -0.02
CA ARG A 7 8.25 -4.84 0.46
C ARG A 7 8.48 -3.53 1.18
N THR A 8 7.73 -2.50 0.82
CA THR A 8 7.82 -1.18 1.47
C THR A 8 6.99 -1.16 2.75
N SER A 9 7.48 -1.84 3.77
CA SER A 9 6.78 -1.97 5.05
C SER A 9 7.02 -0.72 5.93
N HIS A 10 6.05 0.01 6.33
CA HIS A 10 4.59 -0.14 6.06
C HIS A 10 4.05 1.20 5.58
N ASN A 11 4.72 1.82 4.62
CA ASN A 11 4.39 3.14 4.08
C ASN A 11 4.75 3.23 2.59
N MET A 12 4.20 4.24 1.92
CA MET A 12 4.54 4.51 0.52
C MET A 12 6.04 4.75 0.34
N PRO A 13 6.66 4.19 -0.70
CA PRO A 13 8.07 4.39 -0.97
C PRO A 13 8.35 5.81 -1.50
N ALA A 14 9.59 6.25 -1.33
CA ALA A 14 10.09 7.39 -2.08
C ALA A 14 10.19 7.03 -3.59
N PRO A 15 9.89 7.96 -4.52
CA PRO A 15 9.99 7.71 -5.95
C PRO A 15 11.38 7.19 -6.37
N GLU A 16 12.42 7.70 -5.78
CA GLU A 16 13.81 7.31 -6.06
C GLU A 16 14.09 5.83 -5.74
N LEU A 17 13.43 5.28 -4.72
CA LEU A 17 13.55 3.85 -4.43
C LEU A 17 12.91 3.00 -5.52
N VAL A 18 11.76 3.42 -6.03
CA VAL A 18 11.06 2.70 -7.12
C VAL A 18 11.86 2.77 -8.41
N GLU A 19 12.41 3.95 -8.76
CA GLU A 19 13.28 4.13 -9.91
C GLU A 19 14.54 3.25 -9.84
N LEU A 20 15.18 3.19 -8.67
CA LEU A 20 16.34 2.31 -8.45
C LEU A 20 15.98 0.82 -8.58
N CYS A 21 14.80 0.41 -8.13
CA CYS A 21 14.33 -0.97 -8.28
C CYS A 21 14.09 -1.32 -9.76
N ASP A 22 13.53 -0.39 -10.54
CA ASP A 22 13.40 -0.56 -11.99
C ASP A 22 14.78 -0.75 -12.66
N GLU A 23 15.73 0.11 -12.32
CA GLU A 23 17.10 0.06 -12.91
C GLU A 23 17.86 -1.20 -12.50
N MET A 24 17.72 -1.63 -11.26
CA MET A 24 18.48 -2.76 -10.71
C MET A 24 17.79 -4.12 -10.89
N GLY A 25 16.54 -4.14 -11.35
CA GLY A 25 15.78 -5.37 -11.56
C GLY A 25 15.22 -5.99 -10.27
N PHE A 26 14.96 -5.19 -9.23
CA PHE A 26 14.27 -5.65 -8.02
C PHE A 26 12.77 -5.66 -8.23
N MET A 27 12.10 -6.70 -7.73
CA MET A 27 10.64 -6.70 -7.64
C MET A 27 10.17 -5.96 -6.40
N MET A 28 9.02 -5.27 -6.50
CA MET A 28 8.45 -4.52 -5.36
C MET A 28 7.01 -4.93 -5.07
N MET A 29 6.75 -5.13 -3.76
CA MET A 29 5.41 -5.05 -3.19
C MET A 29 5.28 -3.70 -2.49
N ILE A 30 4.47 -2.81 -3.04
CA ILE A 30 4.24 -1.48 -2.46
C ILE A 30 3.07 -1.54 -1.48
N GLU A 31 3.30 -0.99 -0.27
CA GLU A 31 2.34 -0.97 0.83
C GLU A 31 2.18 0.45 1.38
N PRO A 32 0.96 1.03 1.37
CA PRO A 32 0.75 2.41 1.78
C PRO A 32 0.48 2.59 3.27
N PHE A 33 -0.09 1.57 3.95
CA PHE A 33 -0.67 1.75 5.28
C PHE A 33 -0.19 0.72 6.29
N ASP A 34 0.41 1.17 7.40
CA ASP A 34 0.65 0.33 8.57
C ASP A 34 -0.63 0.07 9.37
N GLU A 35 -1.56 1.04 9.37
CA GLU A 35 -2.86 0.92 10.04
C GLU A 35 -3.98 1.49 9.16
N TRP A 36 -5.22 1.07 9.47
CA TRP A 36 -6.41 1.62 8.85
C TRP A 36 -7.11 2.62 9.78
N ASP A 37 -8.43 2.51 9.91
CA ASP A 37 -9.30 3.36 10.73
C ASP A 37 -9.20 3.10 12.24
N ILE A 38 -8.62 1.99 12.65
CA ILE A 38 -8.36 1.65 14.05
C ILE A 38 -6.88 1.81 14.38
N ALA A 39 -6.61 2.58 15.43
CA ALA A 39 -5.26 2.93 15.85
C ALA A 39 -4.41 1.72 16.27
N LYS A 40 -3.17 1.67 15.80
CA LYS A 40 -2.07 0.91 16.42
C LYS A 40 -1.27 1.80 17.39
N CYS A 41 -1.20 3.09 17.12
CA CYS A 41 -0.50 4.06 17.94
C CYS A 41 -1.26 5.39 18.01
N GLU A 42 -0.96 6.20 19.02
CA GLU A 42 -1.69 7.43 19.30
C GLU A 42 -1.67 8.45 18.15
N ASN A 43 -0.54 8.59 17.48
CA ASN A 43 -0.35 9.57 16.42
C ASN A 43 -0.25 8.94 15.03
N GLY A 44 -0.98 7.83 14.82
CA GLY A 44 -0.98 7.09 13.57
C GLY A 44 -1.90 7.67 12.49
N TYR A 45 -1.84 7.01 11.34
CA TYR A 45 -2.61 7.39 10.15
C TYR A 45 -4.14 7.22 10.31
N HIS A 46 -4.60 6.42 11.29
CA HIS A 46 -6.03 6.24 11.59
C HIS A 46 -6.80 7.54 11.71
N ARG A 47 -6.14 8.62 12.16
CA ARG A 47 -6.74 9.96 12.30
C ARG A 47 -7.21 10.56 10.98
N TYR A 48 -6.58 10.15 9.89
CA TYR A 48 -6.80 10.69 8.55
C TYR A 48 -7.42 9.66 7.61
N PHE A 49 -7.45 8.38 8.01
CA PHE A 49 -7.79 7.26 7.15
C PHE A 49 -9.12 7.46 6.41
N ASN A 50 -10.20 7.80 7.12
CA ASN A 50 -11.54 7.95 6.53
C ASN A 50 -11.63 9.10 5.51
N GLU A 51 -10.79 10.11 5.63
CA GLU A 51 -10.79 11.27 4.73
C GLU A 51 -9.81 11.11 3.58
N TRP A 52 -8.66 10.48 3.84
CA TRP A 52 -7.52 10.52 2.93
C TRP A 52 -7.18 9.18 2.27
N ALA A 53 -7.62 8.05 2.80
CA ALA A 53 -7.19 6.74 2.32
C ALA A 53 -7.41 6.51 0.83
N GLU A 54 -8.58 6.88 0.28
CA GLU A 54 -8.83 6.74 -1.15
C GLU A 54 -7.91 7.63 -1.99
N ARG A 55 -7.73 8.89 -1.59
CA ARG A 55 -6.86 9.85 -2.32
C ARG A 55 -5.42 9.39 -2.33
N ASP A 56 -4.91 8.97 -1.18
CA ASP A 56 -3.54 8.51 -1.04
C ASP A 56 -3.32 7.22 -1.82
N MET A 57 -4.27 6.29 -1.76
CA MET A 57 -4.24 5.04 -2.52
C MET A 57 -4.23 5.30 -4.04
N VAL A 58 -5.12 6.14 -4.53
CA VAL A 58 -5.19 6.52 -5.95
C VAL A 58 -3.89 7.19 -6.40
N ASN A 59 -3.37 8.13 -5.60
CA ASN A 59 -2.11 8.79 -5.90
C ASN A 59 -0.95 7.79 -6.00
N MET A 60 -0.84 6.86 -5.06
CA MET A 60 0.18 5.82 -5.08
C MET A 60 0.08 4.95 -6.33
N LEU A 61 -1.12 4.45 -6.63
CA LEU A 61 -1.37 3.62 -7.81
C LEU A 61 -1.01 4.36 -9.11
N HIS A 62 -1.46 5.60 -9.26
CA HIS A 62 -1.15 6.41 -10.45
C HIS A 62 0.34 6.73 -10.58
N ASN A 63 1.04 6.94 -9.48
CA ASN A 63 2.48 7.20 -9.51
C ASN A 63 3.29 5.97 -9.93
N TYR A 64 2.89 4.78 -9.52
CA TYR A 64 3.77 3.61 -9.60
C TYR A 64 3.25 2.44 -10.47
N ARG A 65 1.99 2.44 -10.94
CA ARG A 65 1.43 1.33 -11.72
C ARG A 65 2.13 1.08 -13.06
N ASN A 66 2.90 2.05 -13.56
CA ASN A 66 3.67 1.91 -14.80
C ASN A 66 5.16 1.55 -14.55
N ASN A 67 5.59 1.38 -13.30
CA ASN A 67 6.94 0.97 -12.99
C ASN A 67 7.06 -0.55 -13.10
N PRO A 68 7.93 -1.10 -13.96
CA PRO A 68 8.04 -2.54 -14.18
C PRO A 68 8.39 -3.35 -12.93
N CYS A 69 9.08 -2.73 -11.96
CA CYS A 69 9.45 -3.38 -10.71
C CYS A 69 8.25 -3.68 -9.81
N VAL A 70 7.13 -2.96 -9.96
CA VAL A 70 5.96 -3.13 -9.09
C VAL A 70 5.15 -4.33 -9.56
N VAL A 71 5.15 -5.39 -8.76
CA VAL A 71 4.50 -6.66 -9.09
C VAL A 71 3.31 -6.97 -8.19
N MET A 72 3.13 -6.22 -7.10
CA MET A 72 2.05 -6.46 -6.14
C MET A 72 1.73 -5.19 -5.33
N TRP A 73 0.46 -5.00 -5.03
CA TRP A 73 -0.04 -3.99 -4.10
C TRP A 73 -0.43 -4.65 -2.78
N SER A 74 0.08 -4.15 -1.66
CA SER A 74 -0.40 -4.47 -0.33
C SER A 74 -1.33 -3.36 0.15
N ILE A 75 -2.40 -3.71 0.86
CA ILE A 75 -3.41 -2.74 1.32
C ILE A 75 -3.31 -2.43 2.82
N GLY A 76 -2.39 -3.06 3.54
CA GLY A 76 -2.19 -2.82 4.97
C GLY A 76 -1.35 -3.89 5.65
N ASN A 77 -0.98 -3.61 6.90
CA ASN A 77 -0.14 -4.49 7.72
C ASN A 77 -0.81 -4.77 9.06
N GLU A 78 -0.97 -6.04 9.42
CA GLU A 78 -1.39 -6.50 10.76
C GLU A 78 -2.47 -5.62 11.41
N VAL A 79 -3.49 -5.24 10.64
CA VAL A 79 -4.51 -4.29 11.11
C VAL A 79 -5.35 -4.90 12.23
N PRO A 80 -5.72 -4.13 13.27
CA PRO A 80 -6.44 -4.65 14.42
C PRO A 80 -7.77 -5.34 14.10
N THR A 81 -8.39 -4.96 12.99
CA THR A 81 -9.70 -5.48 12.54
C THR A 81 -9.62 -6.61 11.52
N GLN A 82 -8.43 -7.17 11.22
CA GLN A 82 -8.23 -8.17 10.15
C GLN A 82 -9.14 -9.41 10.24
N CYS A 83 -9.55 -9.81 11.44
CA CYS A 83 -10.42 -10.96 11.67
C CYS A 83 -11.88 -10.57 11.96
N SER A 84 -12.32 -9.39 11.56
CA SER A 84 -13.66 -8.88 11.84
C SER A 84 -14.43 -8.47 10.59
N PRO A 85 -15.78 -8.46 10.64
CA PRO A 85 -16.60 -7.95 9.55
C PRO A 85 -16.29 -6.49 9.15
N VAL A 86 -15.85 -5.68 10.11
CA VAL A 86 -15.45 -4.28 9.85
C VAL A 86 -14.19 -4.24 9.02
N GLY A 87 -13.16 -5.02 9.40
CA GLY A 87 -11.91 -5.12 8.64
C GLY A 87 -12.14 -5.66 7.23
N TYR A 88 -13.05 -6.61 7.05
CA TYR A 88 -13.43 -7.08 5.72
C TYR A 88 -13.97 -5.95 4.81
N LYS A 89 -14.81 -5.05 5.36
CA LYS A 89 -15.34 -3.91 4.59
C LYS A 89 -14.24 -2.95 4.17
N VAL A 90 -13.30 -2.66 5.06
CA VAL A 90 -12.16 -1.79 4.77
C VAL A 90 -11.24 -2.45 3.74
N ALA A 91 -10.93 -3.73 3.92
CA ALA A 91 -10.13 -4.49 2.95
C ALA A 91 -10.76 -4.48 1.56
N LYS A 92 -12.07 -4.74 1.49
CA LYS A 92 -12.78 -4.70 0.22
C LYS A 92 -12.77 -3.31 -0.42
N PHE A 93 -12.98 -2.26 0.35
CA PHE A 93 -12.92 -0.88 -0.13
C PHE A 93 -11.56 -0.57 -0.76
N LEU A 94 -10.45 -0.88 -0.08
CA LEU A 94 -9.10 -0.65 -0.59
C LEU A 94 -8.78 -1.55 -1.81
N GLN A 95 -9.21 -2.81 -1.78
CA GLN A 95 -9.06 -3.72 -2.92
C GLN A 95 -9.80 -3.20 -4.15
N ASP A 96 -11.03 -2.71 -3.98
CA ASP A 96 -11.83 -2.17 -5.08
C ASP A 96 -11.15 -0.95 -5.73
N ILE A 97 -10.45 -0.11 -4.92
CA ILE A 97 -9.62 0.99 -5.45
C ILE A 97 -8.46 0.43 -6.29
N CYS A 98 -7.74 -0.56 -5.78
CA CYS A 98 -6.65 -1.20 -6.54
C CYS A 98 -7.14 -1.72 -7.89
N HIS A 99 -8.20 -2.50 -7.90
CA HIS A 99 -8.75 -3.09 -9.14
C HIS A 99 -9.31 -2.05 -10.11
N ARG A 100 -9.80 -0.91 -9.60
CA ARG A 100 -10.30 0.18 -10.43
C ARG A 100 -9.17 0.94 -11.12
N GLU A 101 -8.11 1.24 -10.38
CA GLU A 101 -7.02 2.11 -10.83
C GLU A 101 -5.86 1.35 -11.50
N ASP A 102 -5.74 0.05 -11.22
CA ASP A 102 -4.77 -0.86 -11.84
C ASP A 102 -5.43 -2.23 -12.10
N PRO A 103 -6.10 -2.39 -13.24
CA PRO A 103 -6.87 -3.60 -13.57
C PRO A 103 -6.03 -4.77 -14.10
N THR A 104 -4.70 -4.67 -14.07
CA THR A 104 -3.76 -5.70 -14.58
C THR A 104 -3.53 -6.86 -13.62
#